data_c2bec12143b6a8d6418249b60487c194
#
_entry.id   c2bec12143b6a8d6418249b60487c194
#
_cell.length_a   1.000
_cell.length_b   1.000
_cell.length_c   1.000
_cell.angle_alpha   90.00
_cell.angle_beta   90.00
_cell.angle_gamma   90.00
#
_symmetry.space_group_name_H-M   'P 1'
#
loop_
_entity.id
_entity.type
_entity.pdbx_description
1 polymer ?
#
loop_
_entity_poly.entity_id
_entity_poly.type
_entity_poly.pdbx_seq_one_letter_code
_entity_poly.pdbx_strand_id
1 'polypeptide(L)'
;MLTKGDDYPIHQKASPLAEVGSSRNFYDRYFFNGYSSEDEIFFGAVLCVYPNLNIMDAAFTIAHKGIQHNVRASRILNLERLDTVVGPIEVKVIEPLQKLQVLVSDKDSGVNVDVTFDGFTEVLQEPQMFLYDGPRKTMDTCRMVQHGSWVGQIKIEDLTIDIDQEKFVGTRDRSWGVRPVGAYDSQPPVPMSLPQFYWLWNPAHFDDFTTQFHFVDDSDGNLVNGHSILQYKNKREKETFSDLEKTVEYFKGSRRVKFLEINALDKNKDNINLKVTPKTRVFMCGLGYMHQEWGHGHFKGENERTYDTYNLSLIHI
;
A
#
# COMPACT_ATOMS: atom_id res chain seq x y z
N MET A 1 22.52 -4.31 21.24
CA MET A 1 21.36 -5.20 21.45
C MET A 1 21.20 -6.00 20.16
N LEU A 2 21.28 -7.32 20.23
CA LEU A 2 21.14 -8.21 19.08
C LEU A 2 19.68 -8.61 18.91
N THR A 3 19.27 -8.84 17.64
CA THR A 3 17.93 -9.27 17.22
C THR A 3 18.03 -10.51 16.35
N LYS A 4 16.91 -11.14 16.03
CA LYS A 4 16.87 -12.29 15.10
C LYS A 4 17.45 -11.96 13.73
N GLY A 5 17.38 -10.69 13.33
CA GLY A 5 17.94 -10.22 12.05
C GLY A 5 19.45 -10.29 12.00
N ASP A 6 20.13 -10.20 13.15
CA ASP A 6 21.60 -10.23 13.20
C ASP A 6 22.20 -11.61 12.85
N ASP A 7 21.37 -12.67 12.80
CA ASP A 7 21.78 -13.99 12.27
C ASP A 7 21.85 -14.03 10.73
N TYR A 8 21.33 -13.00 10.05
CA TYR A 8 21.33 -12.93 8.60
C TYR A 8 22.43 -11.99 8.09
N PRO A 9 23.03 -12.23 6.91
CA PRO A 9 24.12 -11.40 6.37
C PRO A 9 23.56 -10.11 5.72
N ILE A 10 22.80 -9.31 6.47
CA ILE A 10 22.08 -8.11 5.98
C ILE A 10 22.58 -6.80 6.60
N HIS A 11 23.65 -6.85 7.37
CA HIS A 11 24.24 -5.64 7.97
C HIS A 11 24.82 -4.72 6.90
N GLN A 12 24.48 -3.43 6.99
CA GLN A 12 24.99 -2.37 6.12
C GLN A 12 25.96 -1.43 6.86
N LYS A 13 26.08 -1.59 8.17
CA LYS A 13 26.95 -0.79 9.07
C LYS A 13 27.59 -1.73 10.08
N ALA A 14 28.65 -1.26 10.73
CA ALA A 14 29.31 -1.99 11.82
C ALA A 14 28.53 -1.80 13.15
N SER A 15 27.25 -2.16 13.13
CA SER A 15 26.34 -2.09 14.27
C SER A 15 25.22 -3.13 14.15
N PRO A 16 24.62 -3.56 15.29
CA PRO A 16 23.45 -4.44 15.29
C PRO A 16 22.27 -3.81 14.52
N LEU A 17 21.41 -4.65 13.96
CA LEU A 17 20.23 -4.20 13.21
C LEU A 17 19.21 -3.42 14.07
N ALA A 18 19.22 -3.60 15.39
CA ALA A 18 18.39 -2.82 16.31
C ALA A 18 18.78 -1.35 16.37
N GLU A 19 20.04 -1.01 16.02
CA GLU A 19 20.47 0.36 15.97
C GLU A 19 19.90 1.05 14.74
N VAL A 20 19.14 2.13 14.98
CA VAL A 20 18.45 2.88 13.94
C VAL A 20 19.09 4.25 13.74
N GLY A 21 18.88 4.82 12.56
CA GLY A 21 19.27 6.19 12.28
C GLY A 21 18.46 7.21 13.09
N SER A 22 18.77 8.48 12.93
CA SER A 22 18.16 9.57 13.70
C SER A 22 16.87 10.13 13.12
N SER A 23 16.41 9.67 11.95
CA SER A 23 15.18 10.18 11.35
C SER A 23 13.96 9.63 12.06
N ARG A 24 13.24 10.50 12.81
CA ARG A 24 11.98 10.17 13.46
C ARG A 24 10.97 9.52 12.48
N ASN A 25 10.98 9.98 11.27
CA ASN A 25 10.00 9.61 10.24
C ASN A 25 10.45 8.41 9.39
N PHE A 26 11.47 7.67 9.80
CA PHE A 26 11.86 6.45 9.12
C PHE A 26 10.79 5.37 9.32
N TYR A 27 10.43 4.69 8.23
CA TYR A 27 9.46 3.61 8.22
C TYR A 27 9.92 2.47 7.30
N ASP A 28 9.36 1.30 7.53
CA ASP A 28 9.46 0.13 6.67
C ASP A 28 8.11 -0.59 6.64
N ARG A 29 7.51 -0.80 5.44
CA ARG A 29 6.11 -1.15 5.31
C ARG A 29 5.86 -2.22 4.25
N TYR A 30 4.95 -3.15 4.58
CA TYR A 30 4.21 -3.95 3.63
C TYR A 30 2.90 -3.27 3.27
N PHE A 31 2.54 -3.35 2.00
CA PHE A 31 1.21 -3.03 1.50
C PHE A 31 0.76 -4.14 0.56
N PHE A 32 -0.50 -4.51 0.67
CA PHE A 32 -1.15 -5.51 -0.17
C PHE A 32 -2.49 -4.99 -0.63
N ASN A 33 -2.87 -5.34 -1.87
CA ASN A 33 -4.24 -5.30 -2.32
C ASN A 33 -4.60 -6.56 -3.10
N GLY A 34 -5.87 -6.90 -3.09
CA GLY A 34 -6.45 -7.93 -3.91
C GLY A 34 -7.86 -7.53 -4.31
N TYR A 35 -8.25 -7.90 -5.52
CA TYR A 35 -9.58 -7.59 -6.00
C TYR A 35 -10.08 -8.63 -7.02
N SER A 36 -11.40 -8.77 -7.06
CA SER A 36 -12.14 -9.41 -8.15
C SER A 36 -13.12 -8.39 -8.73
N SER A 37 -12.99 -8.12 -10.03
CA SER A 37 -13.90 -7.19 -10.71
C SER A 37 -15.27 -7.79 -10.95
N GLU A 38 -15.39 -9.10 -11.01
CA GLU A 38 -16.65 -9.83 -11.18
C GLU A 38 -17.48 -9.81 -9.92
N ASP A 39 -16.84 -10.05 -8.76
CA ASP A 39 -17.50 -10.13 -7.47
C ASP A 39 -17.63 -8.77 -6.78
N GLU A 40 -17.08 -7.70 -7.37
CA GLU A 40 -17.03 -6.35 -6.80
C GLU A 40 -16.41 -6.33 -5.39
N ILE A 41 -15.39 -7.17 -5.19
CA ILE A 41 -14.64 -7.29 -3.94
C ILE A 41 -13.29 -6.62 -4.09
N PHE A 42 -12.92 -5.86 -3.08
CA PHE A 42 -11.56 -5.35 -2.88
C PHE A 42 -11.15 -5.63 -1.43
N PHE A 43 -9.94 -6.10 -1.22
CA PHE A 43 -9.33 -6.14 0.11
C PHE A 43 -7.91 -5.58 0.07
N GLY A 44 -7.44 -5.14 1.23
CA GLY A 44 -6.07 -4.67 1.39
C GLY A 44 -5.55 -4.91 2.79
N ALA A 45 -4.24 -4.97 2.91
CA ALA A 45 -3.55 -5.08 4.19
C ALA A 45 -2.29 -4.23 4.22
N VAL A 46 -1.94 -3.73 5.40
CA VAL A 46 -0.68 -3.06 5.68
C VAL A 46 -0.08 -3.59 6.97
N LEU A 47 1.24 -3.66 7.04
CA LEU A 47 1.99 -3.82 8.28
C LEU A 47 3.22 -2.93 8.20
N CYS A 48 3.41 -2.10 9.21
CA CYS A 48 4.42 -1.05 9.20
C CYS A 48 5.27 -1.06 10.47
N VAL A 49 6.56 -0.83 10.28
CA VAL A 49 7.57 -0.71 11.34
C VAL A 49 8.09 0.72 11.37
N TYR A 50 8.07 1.34 12.55
CA TYR A 50 8.56 2.70 12.79
C TYR A 50 9.60 2.68 13.90
N PRO A 51 10.87 2.39 13.58
CA PRO A 51 11.87 2.10 14.61
C PRO A 51 12.18 3.29 15.52
N ASN A 52 12.18 4.52 14.98
CA ASN A 52 12.44 5.72 15.77
C ASN A 52 11.23 6.20 16.60
N LEU A 53 10.05 5.61 16.37
CA LEU A 53 8.88 5.77 17.24
C LEU A 53 8.68 4.57 18.18
N ASN A 54 9.43 3.49 17.98
CA ASN A 54 9.25 2.21 18.67
C ASN A 54 7.83 1.64 18.51
N ILE A 55 7.26 1.76 17.31
CA ILE A 55 5.90 1.35 17.00
C ILE A 55 5.91 0.35 15.85
N MET A 56 5.00 -0.61 15.91
CA MET A 56 4.55 -1.43 14.79
C MET A 56 3.03 -1.36 14.73
N ASP A 57 2.49 -1.10 13.55
CA ASP A 57 1.05 -1.10 13.31
C ASP A 57 0.67 -1.99 12.13
N ALA A 58 -0.58 -2.41 12.10
CA ALA A 58 -1.14 -3.17 10.99
C ALA A 58 -2.62 -2.83 10.80
N ALA A 59 -3.08 -2.95 9.56
CA ALA A 59 -4.49 -2.84 9.25
C ALA A 59 -4.87 -3.79 8.11
N PHE A 60 -6.12 -4.24 8.17
CA PHE A 60 -6.78 -4.98 7.10
C PHE A 60 -8.11 -4.31 6.76
N THR A 61 -8.45 -4.27 5.49
CA THR A 61 -9.74 -3.78 5.02
C THR A 61 -10.29 -4.68 3.94
N ILE A 62 -11.62 -4.81 3.89
CA ILE A 62 -12.32 -5.44 2.78
C ILE A 62 -13.59 -4.66 2.47
N ALA A 63 -13.83 -4.39 1.19
CA ALA A 63 -15.05 -3.79 0.67
C ALA A 63 -15.84 -4.82 -0.11
N HIS A 64 -17.08 -5.02 0.26
CA HIS A 64 -18.02 -5.93 -0.38
C HIS A 64 -19.44 -5.37 -0.28
N LYS A 65 -20.18 -5.37 -1.39
CA LYS A 65 -21.59 -4.90 -1.48
C LYS A 65 -21.82 -3.52 -0.82
N GLY A 66 -20.89 -2.59 -1.01
CA GLY A 66 -21.02 -1.21 -0.53
C GLY A 66 -20.71 -1.00 0.95
N ILE A 67 -20.23 -2.02 1.64
CA ILE A 67 -19.75 -1.92 3.03
C ILE A 67 -18.26 -2.24 3.04
N GLN A 68 -17.50 -1.44 3.77
CA GLN A 68 -16.08 -1.65 4.01
C GLN A 68 -15.88 -1.99 5.49
N HIS A 69 -15.27 -3.13 5.76
CA HIS A 69 -14.90 -3.60 7.10
C HIS A 69 -13.41 -3.33 7.32
N ASN A 70 -13.05 -2.81 8.48
CA ASN A 70 -11.69 -2.42 8.79
C ASN A 70 -11.28 -2.97 10.16
N VAL A 71 -10.13 -3.63 10.21
CA VAL A 71 -9.46 -4.04 11.44
C VAL A 71 -8.12 -3.33 11.50
N ARG A 72 -7.80 -2.67 12.62
CA ARG A 72 -6.51 -2.00 12.82
C ARG A 72 -5.94 -2.39 14.17
N ALA A 73 -4.63 -2.46 14.25
CA ALA A 73 -3.94 -2.78 15.50
C ALA A 73 -2.61 -2.04 15.60
N SER A 74 -2.16 -1.84 16.84
CA SER A 74 -0.83 -1.28 17.13
C SER A 74 -0.18 -1.99 18.31
N ARG A 75 1.15 -1.96 18.34
CA ARG A 75 1.95 -2.43 19.47
C ARG A 75 3.29 -1.70 19.56
N ILE A 76 3.99 -1.87 20.66
CA ILE A 76 5.40 -1.51 20.78
C ILE A 76 6.23 -2.43 19.88
N LEU A 77 7.19 -1.87 19.14
CA LEU A 77 8.06 -2.64 18.24
C LEU A 77 9.01 -3.57 19.02
N ASN A 78 9.54 -3.14 20.12
CA ASN A 78 10.51 -3.84 20.99
C ASN A 78 11.77 -4.11 20.22
N LEU A 79 12.37 -4.00 19.37
CA LEU A 79 13.61 -4.29 18.63
C LEU A 79 13.41 -5.34 17.52
N GLU A 80 12.48 -6.31 17.71
CA GLU A 80 12.30 -7.43 16.79
C GLU A 80 11.43 -7.08 15.57
N ARG A 81 12.06 -6.59 14.52
CA ARG A 81 11.36 -6.22 13.27
C ARG A 81 10.82 -7.42 12.49
N LEU A 82 11.37 -8.60 12.72
CA LEU A 82 10.96 -9.84 12.06
C LEU A 82 9.74 -10.50 12.71
N ASP A 83 9.32 -10.04 13.89
CA ASP A 83 8.07 -10.46 14.51
C ASP A 83 6.90 -9.67 13.92
N THR A 84 6.46 -10.08 12.74
CA THR A 84 5.44 -9.37 11.95
C THR A 84 4.01 -9.75 12.36
N VAL A 85 3.75 -9.70 13.68
CA VAL A 85 2.44 -9.91 14.30
C VAL A 85 2.04 -8.64 15.05
N VAL A 86 0.85 -8.10 14.78
CA VAL A 86 0.30 -6.92 15.46
C VAL A 86 -1.16 -7.20 15.82
N GLY A 87 -1.42 -7.47 17.08
CA GLY A 87 -2.75 -7.88 17.52
C GLY A 87 -3.26 -9.09 16.71
N PRO A 88 -4.41 -8.99 16.02
CA PRO A 88 -4.97 -10.10 15.26
C PRO A 88 -4.35 -10.27 13.87
N ILE A 89 -3.45 -9.39 13.43
CA ILE A 89 -2.92 -9.32 12.05
C ILE A 89 -1.50 -9.84 12.00
N GLU A 90 -1.21 -10.72 11.06
CA GLU A 90 0.14 -11.26 10.82
C GLU A 90 0.45 -11.25 9.32
N VAL A 91 1.71 -10.94 8.98
CA VAL A 91 2.26 -11.08 7.63
C VAL A 91 3.42 -12.07 7.66
N LYS A 92 3.35 -13.12 6.86
CA LYS A 92 4.42 -14.12 6.71
C LYS A 92 5.08 -14.04 5.35
N VAL A 93 6.38 -14.06 5.31
CA VAL A 93 7.16 -14.31 4.10
C VAL A 93 7.35 -15.81 3.96
N ILE A 94 6.62 -16.44 3.04
CA ILE A 94 6.73 -17.89 2.79
C ILE A 94 7.93 -18.17 1.89
N GLU A 95 8.03 -17.41 0.81
CA GLU A 95 9.14 -17.44 -0.12
C GLU A 95 9.53 -16.01 -0.48
N PRO A 96 10.76 -15.56 -0.14
CA PRO A 96 11.20 -14.20 -0.41
C PRO A 96 11.06 -13.82 -1.88
N LEU A 97 10.55 -12.62 -2.14
CA LEU A 97 10.27 -12.06 -3.47
C LEU A 97 9.24 -12.82 -4.31
N GLN A 98 8.57 -13.84 -3.75
CA GLN A 98 7.60 -14.65 -4.48
C GLN A 98 6.28 -14.77 -3.74
N LYS A 99 6.28 -15.35 -2.52
CA LYS A 99 5.06 -15.78 -1.84
C LYS A 99 4.97 -15.23 -0.42
N LEU A 100 3.85 -14.57 -0.12
CA LEU A 100 3.56 -14.00 1.20
C LEU A 100 2.14 -14.35 1.63
N GLN A 101 1.94 -14.50 2.94
CA GLN A 101 0.63 -14.78 3.53
C GLN A 101 0.20 -13.63 4.44
N VAL A 102 -1.07 -13.27 4.37
CA VAL A 102 -1.72 -12.34 5.27
C VAL A 102 -2.76 -13.11 6.09
N LEU A 103 -2.63 -13.03 7.40
CA LEU A 103 -3.53 -13.65 8.36
C LEU A 103 -4.20 -12.57 9.21
N VAL A 104 -5.50 -12.72 9.43
CA VAL A 104 -6.25 -11.94 10.42
C VAL A 104 -7.12 -12.91 11.24
N SER A 105 -7.05 -12.83 12.55
CA SER A 105 -7.90 -13.62 13.45
C SER A 105 -8.47 -12.74 14.54
N ASP A 106 -9.53 -12.01 14.20
CA ASP A 106 -10.20 -11.10 15.12
C ASP A 106 -11.55 -11.67 15.57
N LYS A 107 -11.55 -12.32 16.73
CA LYS A 107 -12.73 -13.01 17.26
C LYS A 107 -13.90 -12.09 17.57
N ASP A 108 -13.63 -10.85 17.99
CA ASP A 108 -14.68 -9.95 18.44
C ASP A 108 -15.41 -9.28 17.24
N SER A 109 -14.72 -9.04 16.13
CA SER A 109 -15.35 -8.55 14.89
C SER A 109 -15.86 -9.66 13.98
N GLY A 110 -15.47 -10.91 14.24
CA GLY A 110 -15.77 -12.03 13.34
C GLY A 110 -14.98 -12.02 12.03
N VAL A 111 -13.99 -11.13 11.90
CA VAL A 111 -13.11 -11.08 10.70
C VAL A 111 -12.01 -12.13 10.84
N ASN A 112 -11.98 -13.07 9.90
CA ASN A 112 -10.96 -14.09 9.80
C ASN A 112 -10.43 -14.15 8.38
N VAL A 113 -9.13 -14.08 8.20
CA VAL A 113 -8.45 -14.01 6.88
C VAL A 113 -7.30 -14.97 6.86
N ASP A 114 -7.24 -15.79 5.84
CA ASP A 114 -6.09 -16.58 5.49
C ASP A 114 -5.93 -16.52 3.97
N VAL A 115 -5.11 -15.61 3.50
CA VAL A 115 -4.88 -15.42 2.07
C VAL A 115 -3.39 -15.36 1.76
N THR A 116 -3.02 -16.04 0.68
CA THR A 116 -1.65 -16.12 0.19
C THR A 116 -1.54 -15.42 -1.15
N PHE A 117 -0.61 -14.50 -1.24
CA PHE A 117 -0.17 -13.85 -2.47
C PHE A 117 0.90 -14.70 -3.15
N ASP A 118 0.78 -14.91 -4.45
CA ASP A 118 1.79 -15.54 -5.29
C ASP A 118 2.10 -14.63 -6.49
N GLY A 119 3.35 -14.18 -6.58
CA GLY A 119 3.79 -13.25 -7.62
C GLY A 119 3.88 -13.95 -8.99
N PHE A 120 3.22 -13.43 -10.01
CA PHE A 120 3.35 -13.88 -11.38
C PHE A 120 4.22 -12.96 -12.25
N THR A 121 4.73 -11.86 -11.67
CA THR A 121 5.78 -11.03 -12.29
C THR A 121 7.02 -11.03 -11.41
N GLU A 122 8.17 -10.66 -12.00
CA GLU A 122 9.32 -10.30 -11.20
C GLU A 122 9.02 -9.04 -10.36
N VAL A 123 9.71 -8.92 -9.23
CA VAL A 123 9.65 -7.72 -8.41
C VAL A 123 10.23 -6.54 -9.19
N LEU A 124 9.50 -5.46 -9.24
CA LEU A 124 9.93 -4.20 -9.82
C LEU A 124 10.41 -3.27 -8.70
N GLN A 125 11.65 -2.79 -8.79
CA GLN A 125 12.09 -1.64 -8.03
C GLN A 125 11.67 -0.37 -8.76
N GLU A 126 10.82 0.43 -8.13
CA GLU A 126 10.43 1.74 -8.66
C GLU A 126 11.57 2.76 -8.50
N PRO A 127 11.58 3.83 -9.31
CA PRO A 127 12.49 4.97 -9.08
C PRO A 127 12.32 5.51 -7.66
N GLN A 128 13.44 5.86 -7.03
CA GLN A 128 13.42 6.47 -5.70
C GLN A 128 12.66 7.80 -5.75
N MET A 129 11.77 8.02 -4.80
CA MET A 129 10.91 9.20 -4.76
C MET A 129 11.39 10.19 -3.72
N PHE A 130 11.53 11.44 -4.14
CA PHE A 130 11.87 12.57 -3.28
C PHE A 130 10.78 13.64 -3.36
N LEU A 131 10.38 14.19 -2.22
CA LEU A 131 9.58 15.41 -2.14
C LEU A 131 10.27 16.42 -1.22
N TYR A 132 10.17 17.68 -1.60
CA TYR A 132 10.77 18.79 -0.89
C TYR A 132 9.72 19.84 -0.52
N ASP A 133 9.93 20.49 0.61
CA ASP A 133 9.26 21.71 1.04
C ASP A 133 10.36 22.77 1.26
N GLY A 134 10.63 23.59 0.27
CA GLY A 134 11.82 24.41 0.21
C GLY A 134 13.10 23.54 0.22
N PRO A 135 14.05 23.82 1.10
CA PRO A 135 15.28 23.02 1.23
C PRO A 135 15.08 21.71 2.01
N ARG A 136 13.92 21.51 2.64
CA ARG A 136 13.64 20.37 3.51
C ARG A 136 13.10 19.20 2.70
N LYS A 137 13.83 18.09 2.70
CA LYS A 137 13.35 16.83 2.15
C LYS A 137 12.28 16.24 3.07
N THR A 138 11.04 16.20 2.62
CA THR A 138 9.89 15.70 3.38
C THR A 138 9.59 14.23 3.12
N MET A 139 9.96 13.75 1.93
CA MET A 139 9.92 12.33 1.58
C MET A 139 11.21 11.91 0.89
N ASP A 140 11.66 10.72 1.23
CA ASP A 140 12.82 10.05 0.64
C ASP A 140 12.55 8.55 0.74
N THR A 141 11.98 7.97 -0.31
CA THR A 141 11.43 6.62 -0.23
C THR A 141 11.86 5.74 -1.40
N CYS A 142 12.22 4.51 -1.07
CA CYS A 142 12.33 3.42 -2.02
C CYS A 142 11.08 2.56 -1.96
N ARG A 143 10.69 1.98 -3.10
CA ARG A 143 9.57 1.05 -3.17
C ARG A 143 9.87 -0.06 -4.18
N MET A 144 9.45 -1.27 -3.84
CA MET A 144 9.35 -2.38 -4.77
C MET A 144 7.90 -2.85 -4.87
N VAL A 145 7.49 -3.23 -6.07
CA VAL A 145 6.13 -3.69 -6.39
C VAL A 145 6.20 -5.02 -7.09
N GLN A 146 5.21 -5.86 -6.88
CA GLN A 146 5.02 -7.11 -7.60
C GLN A 146 3.55 -7.35 -7.84
N HIS A 147 3.21 -7.78 -9.05
CA HIS A 147 1.88 -8.22 -9.43
C HIS A 147 1.74 -9.72 -9.20
N GLY A 148 0.56 -10.14 -8.77
CA GLY A 148 0.31 -11.54 -8.45
C GLY A 148 -1.17 -11.87 -8.34
N SER A 149 -1.44 -13.11 -8.00
CA SER A 149 -2.76 -13.63 -7.69
C SER A 149 -2.88 -13.98 -6.21
N TRP A 150 -4.12 -14.16 -5.76
CA TRP A 150 -4.43 -14.49 -4.39
C TRP A 150 -5.18 -15.81 -4.31
N VAL A 151 -4.91 -16.58 -3.26
CA VAL A 151 -5.64 -17.80 -2.93
C VAL A 151 -5.87 -17.87 -1.43
N GLY A 152 -7.01 -18.44 -1.01
CA GLY A 152 -7.33 -18.64 0.39
C GLY A 152 -8.77 -18.32 0.70
N GLN A 153 -9.03 -17.76 1.88
CA GLN A 153 -10.38 -17.49 2.36
C GLN A 153 -10.44 -16.24 3.22
N ILE A 154 -11.51 -15.48 3.06
CA ILE A 154 -11.87 -14.36 3.94
C ILE A 154 -13.24 -14.63 4.52
N LYS A 155 -13.35 -14.56 5.84
CA LYS A 155 -14.62 -14.64 6.57
C LYS A 155 -14.90 -13.30 7.24
N ILE A 156 -16.12 -12.82 7.11
CA ILE A 156 -16.64 -11.61 7.76
C ILE A 156 -17.99 -12.00 8.39
N GLU A 157 -18.04 -12.04 9.70
CA GLU A 157 -19.22 -12.52 10.42
C GLU A 157 -19.65 -13.93 9.92
N ASP A 158 -20.82 -14.05 9.31
CA ASP A 158 -21.33 -15.31 8.76
C ASP A 158 -21.01 -15.51 7.26
N LEU A 159 -20.45 -14.49 6.61
CA LEU A 159 -20.09 -14.56 5.19
C LEU A 159 -18.69 -15.14 5.00
N THR A 160 -18.59 -16.20 4.22
CA THR A 160 -17.31 -16.77 3.78
C THR A 160 -17.11 -16.49 2.30
N ILE A 161 -15.94 -15.97 1.95
CA ILE A 161 -15.52 -15.64 0.61
C ILE A 161 -14.29 -16.48 0.27
N ASP A 162 -14.44 -17.38 -0.69
CA ASP A 162 -13.32 -18.14 -1.21
C ASP A 162 -12.54 -17.28 -2.22
N ILE A 163 -11.25 -17.16 -2.00
CA ILE A 163 -10.33 -16.39 -2.83
C ILE A 163 -9.64 -17.35 -3.80
N ASP A 164 -10.03 -17.27 -5.06
CA ASP A 164 -9.54 -18.12 -6.14
C ASP A 164 -8.50 -17.35 -6.97
N GLN A 165 -7.37 -17.97 -7.20
CA GLN A 165 -6.25 -17.36 -7.94
C GLN A 165 -6.59 -16.98 -9.40
N GLU A 166 -7.60 -17.58 -10.01
CA GLU A 166 -8.04 -17.26 -11.37
C GLU A 166 -8.86 -15.97 -11.40
N LYS A 167 -9.51 -15.62 -10.28
CA LYS A 167 -10.41 -14.47 -10.15
C LYS A 167 -9.79 -13.31 -9.39
N PHE A 168 -8.97 -13.61 -8.39
CA PHE A 168 -8.40 -12.59 -7.51
C PHE A 168 -6.96 -12.28 -7.87
N VAL A 169 -6.76 -11.10 -8.43
CA VAL A 169 -5.45 -10.53 -8.73
C VAL A 169 -5.17 -9.34 -7.84
N GLY A 170 -3.93 -8.92 -7.79
CA GLY A 170 -3.56 -7.74 -7.00
C GLY A 170 -2.08 -7.45 -7.04
N THR A 171 -1.69 -6.55 -6.14
CA THR A 171 -0.29 -6.17 -5.99
C THR A 171 0.14 -6.30 -4.54
N ARG A 172 1.41 -6.53 -4.35
CA ARG A 172 2.08 -6.25 -3.10
C ARG A 172 3.17 -5.21 -3.31
N ASP A 173 3.34 -4.29 -2.36
CA ASP A 173 4.51 -3.45 -2.31
C ASP A 173 5.24 -3.57 -0.96
N ARG A 174 6.53 -3.27 -1.01
CA ARG A 174 7.36 -2.92 0.13
C ARG A 174 7.88 -1.53 -0.11
N SER A 175 7.75 -0.67 0.88
CA SER A 175 8.36 0.65 0.82
C SER A 175 9.05 0.99 2.14
N TRP A 176 10.19 1.66 2.02
CA TRP A 176 10.99 2.07 3.19
C TRP A 176 11.65 3.41 2.91
N GLY A 177 12.01 4.09 3.98
CA GLY A 177 12.64 5.40 3.91
C GLY A 177 12.00 6.40 4.86
N VAL A 178 11.90 7.64 4.44
CA VAL A 178 11.43 8.76 5.26
C VAL A 178 10.16 9.35 4.63
N ARG A 179 9.10 9.47 5.43
CA ARG A 179 7.87 10.20 5.10
C ARG A 179 7.18 10.66 6.39
N PRO A 180 6.27 11.63 6.36
CA PRO A 180 5.50 12.00 7.56
C PRO A 180 4.72 10.79 8.10
N VAL A 181 4.96 10.45 9.37
CA VAL A 181 4.31 9.35 10.10
C VAL A 181 4.10 9.70 11.56
N GLY A 182 3.12 9.05 12.20
CA GLY A 182 2.78 9.25 13.61
C GLY A 182 2.09 10.58 13.89
N ALA A 183 1.77 10.79 15.16
CA ALA A 183 1.29 12.08 15.63
C ALA A 183 2.40 13.14 15.51
N TYR A 184 2.02 14.39 15.40
CA TYR A 184 3.00 15.48 15.41
C TYR A 184 3.78 15.53 16.73
N ASP A 185 5.03 15.92 16.64
CA ASP A 185 5.78 16.36 17.81
C ASP A 185 5.17 17.63 18.43
N SER A 186 5.61 18.00 19.62
CA SER A 186 5.10 19.20 20.30
C SER A 186 5.18 20.48 19.45
N GLN A 187 6.15 20.55 18.55
CA GLN A 187 6.28 21.59 17.54
C GLN A 187 6.36 20.95 16.16
N PRO A 188 5.25 20.92 15.38
CA PRO A 188 5.29 20.48 14.01
C PRO A 188 6.10 21.45 13.14
N PRO A 189 6.75 20.97 12.08
CA PRO A 189 7.40 21.84 11.11
C PRO A 189 6.41 22.83 10.49
N VAL A 190 6.81 24.09 10.37
CA VAL A 190 6.03 25.08 9.61
C VAL A 190 6.31 24.87 8.11
N PRO A 191 5.29 24.59 7.28
CA PRO A 191 5.50 24.39 5.86
C PRO A 191 5.81 25.72 5.14
N MET A 192 6.66 25.69 4.13
CA MET A 192 6.93 26.85 3.28
C MET A 192 5.84 27.07 2.22
N SER A 193 5.09 26.03 1.87
CA SER A 193 3.96 26.07 0.96
C SER A 193 2.81 25.23 1.49
N LEU A 194 1.61 25.45 0.97
CA LEU A 194 0.49 24.57 1.31
C LEU A 194 0.79 23.15 0.86
N PRO A 195 0.79 22.17 1.79
CA PRO A 195 1.04 20.79 1.43
C PRO A 195 -0.02 20.29 0.46
N GLN A 196 0.41 19.98 -0.75
CA GLN A 196 -0.46 19.36 -1.76
C GLN A 196 0.21 18.11 -2.29
N PHE A 197 -0.59 17.07 -2.48
CA PHE A 197 -0.12 15.80 -2.95
C PHE A 197 -1.19 15.18 -3.86
N TYR A 198 -0.92 15.19 -5.14
CA TYR A 198 -1.74 14.54 -6.14
C TYR A 198 -0.99 13.31 -6.62
N TRP A 199 -1.51 12.15 -6.27
CA TRP A 199 -0.88 10.88 -6.56
C TRP A 199 -1.86 9.93 -7.21
N LEU A 200 -1.51 9.47 -8.40
CA LEU A 200 -2.18 8.40 -9.10
C LEU A 200 -1.21 7.23 -9.24
N TRP A 201 -1.58 6.10 -8.67
CA TRP A 201 -0.87 4.85 -8.80
C TRP A 201 -1.85 3.81 -9.33
N ASN A 202 -1.65 3.38 -10.57
CA ASN A 202 -2.58 2.55 -11.30
C ASN A 202 -1.90 1.25 -11.77
N PRO A 203 -1.85 0.21 -10.92
CA PRO A 203 -1.56 -1.14 -11.36
C PRO A 203 -2.80 -1.71 -12.08
N ALA A 204 -2.61 -2.29 -13.25
CA ALA A 204 -3.66 -2.94 -14.01
C ALA A 204 -3.23 -4.34 -14.45
N HIS A 205 -4.18 -5.28 -14.43
CA HIS A 205 -3.95 -6.69 -14.73
C HIS A 205 -4.75 -7.09 -15.96
N PHE A 206 -4.05 -7.68 -16.93
CA PHE A 206 -4.59 -8.23 -18.16
C PHE A 206 -4.28 -9.73 -18.23
N ASP A 207 -4.76 -10.43 -19.23
CA ASP A 207 -4.57 -11.88 -19.32
C ASP A 207 -3.10 -12.28 -19.37
N ASP A 208 -2.28 -11.65 -20.21
CA ASP A 208 -0.89 -12.03 -20.45
C ASP A 208 0.15 -11.07 -19.83
N PHE A 209 -0.27 -9.88 -19.41
CA PHE A 209 0.63 -8.85 -18.92
C PHE A 209 -0.03 -7.98 -17.83
N THR A 210 0.79 -7.16 -17.21
CA THR A 210 0.37 -6.11 -16.28
C THR A 210 0.94 -4.78 -16.71
N THR A 211 0.25 -3.70 -16.39
CA THR A 211 0.80 -2.35 -16.51
C THR A 211 0.78 -1.65 -15.16
N GLN A 212 1.71 -0.74 -14.97
CA GLN A 212 1.72 0.15 -13.83
C GLN A 212 2.04 1.56 -14.29
N PHE A 213 1.13 2.47 -14.02
CA PHE A 213 1.32 3.90 -14.24
C PHE A 213 1.35 4.63 -12.90
N HIS A 214 2.30 5.52 -12.77
CA HIS A 214 2.48 6.34 -11.58
C HIS A 214 2.65 7.79 -11.99
N PHE A 215 1.87 8.68 -11.38
CA PHE A 215 1.91 10.12 -11.58
C PHE A 215 1.91 10.82 -10.24
N VAL A 216 2.78 11.79 -10.09
CA VAL A 216 2.78 12.76 -8.99
C VAL A 216 2.73 14.14 -9.62
N ASP A 217 1.68 14.89 -9.31
CA ASP A 217 1.50 16.24 -9.84
C ASP A 217 1.70 17.30 -8.76
N ASP A 218 2.06 18.49 -9.19
CA ASP A 218 2.03 19.70 -8.38
C ASP A 218 0.61 20.30 -8.26
N SER A 219 0.50 21.44 -7.58
CA SER A 219 -0.77 22.15 -7.39
C SER A 219 -1.42 22.64 -8.67
N ASP A 220 -0.66 22.83 -9.72
CA ASP A 220 -1.10 23.34 -11.00
C ASP A 220 -1.44 22.23 -12.00
N GLY A 221 -1.21 20.96 -11.57
CA GLY A 221 -1.47 19.76 -12.37
C GLY A 221 -0.32 19.37 -13.30
N ASN A 222 0.85 19.98 -13.13
CA ASN A 222 2.04 19.59 -13.90
C ASN A 222 2.64 18.30 -13.32
N LEU A 223 3.08 17.42 -14.20
CA LEU A 223 3.76 16.19 -13.80
C LEU A 223 5.12 16.48 -13.19
N VAL A 224 5.28 16.21 -11.90
CA VAL A 224 6.55 16.34 -11.16
C VAL A 224 7.35 15.05 -11.20
N ASN A 225 6.69 13.91 -11.09
CA ASN A 225 7.29 12.59 -11.13
C ASN A 225 6.32 11.62 -11.79
N GLY A 226 6.82 10.80 -12.70
CA GLY A 226 6.01 9.78 -13.35
C GLY A 226 6.86 8.66 -13.90
N HIS A 227 6.31 7.47 -13.83
CA HIS A 227 6.89 6.32 -14.51
C HIS A 227 5.80 5.37 -14.93
N SER A 228 6.14 4.51 -15.87
CA SER A 228 5.24 3.47 -16.34
C SER A 228 6.03 2.24 -16.70
N ILE A 229 5.38 1.10 -16.58
CA ILE A 229 5.99 -0.16 -16.96
C ILE A 229 4.91 -1.14 -17.40
N LEU A 230 5.26 -1.99 -18.35
CA LEU A 230 4.55 -3.20 -18.72
C LEU A 230 5.43 -4.40 -18.37
N GLN A 231 4.87 -5.39 -17.69
CA GLN A 231 5.53 -6.65 -17.37
C GLN A 231 4.68 -7.81 -17.86
N TYR A 232 5.28 -8.76 -18.57
CA TYR A 232 4.61 -9.98 -18.97
C TYR A 232 4.55 -10.99 -17.82
N LYS A 233 3.43 -11.70 -17.70
CA LYS A 233 3.27 -12.76 -16.69
C LYS A 233 4.27 -13.89 -16.96
N ASN A 234 4.92 -14.36 -15.90
CA ASN A 234 5.88 -15.47 -15.94
C ASN A 234 7.06 -15.26 -16.91
N LYS A 235 7.39 -14.00 -17.22
CA LYS A 235 8.52 -13.64 -18.08
C LYS A 235 9.33 -12.50 -17.44
N ARG A 236 10.59 -12.38 -17.88
CA ARG A 236 11.50 -11.31 -17.44
C ARG A 236 11.37 -10.04 -18.28
N GLU A 237 10.73 -10.15 -19.44
CA GLU A 237 10.58 -9.02 -20.34
C GLU A 237 9.70 -7.94 -19.72
N LYS A 238 10.16 -6.73 -19.84
CA LYS A 238 9.46 -5.53 -19.42
C LYS A 238 9.66 -4.41 -20.40
N GLU A 239 8.69 -3.53 -20.51
CA GLU A 239 8.71 -2.37 -21.39
C GLU A 239 8.32 -1.13 -20.59
N THR A 240 8.84 0.02 -21.01
CA THR A 240 8.46 1.33 -20.45
C THR A 240 7.73 2.13 -21.52
N PHE A 241 6.81 2.96 -21.08
CA PHE A 241 6.13 3.91 -21.96
C PHE A 241 6.73 5.31 -21.80
N SER A 242 6.63 6.11 -22.84
CA SER A 242 7.00 7.53 -22.84
C SER A 242 5.78 8.42 -23.06
N ASP A 243 6.01 9.74 -22.98
CA ASP A 243 5.00 10.77 -23.26
C ASP A 243 3.69 10.51 -22.51
N LEU A 244 3.82 10.35 -21.19
CA LEU A 244 2.71 10.00 -20.29
C LEU A 244 1.79 11.19 -20.10
N GLU A 245 0.54 11.01 -20.50
CA GLU A 245 -0.54 11.98 -20.28
C GLU A 245 -1.72 11.31 -19.57
N LYS A 246 -2.45 12.06 -18.77
CA LYS A 246 -3.68 11.58 -18.16
C LYS A 246 -4.78 12.60 -18.18
N THR A 247 -6.01 12.12 -18.31
CA THR A 247 -7.23 12.89 -18.16
C THR A 247 -8.09 12.25 -17.07
N VAL A 248 -8.45 13.02 -16.06
CA VAL A 248 -9.30 12.56 -14.96
C VAL A 248 -10.61 13.36 -14.96
N GLU A 249 -11.72 12.66 -15.13
CA GLU A 249 -13.05 13.24 -14.99
C GLU A 249 -13.61 12.90 -13.60
N TYR A 250 -14.11 13.92 -12.90
CA TYR A 250 -14.72 13.77 -11.58
C TYR A 250 -16.23 13.92 -11.63
N PHE A 251 -16.93 13.27 -10.72
CA PHE A 251 -18.34 13.61 -10.49
C PHE A 251 -18.43 15.03 -9.96
N LYS A 252 -19.39 15.80 -10.50
CA LYS A 252 -19.59 17.22 -10.16
C LYS A 252 -19.68 17.44 -8.65
N GLY A 253 -18.90 18.40 -8.15
CA GLY A 253 -18.87 18.77 -6.73
C GLY A 253 -18.20 17.75 -5.82
N SER A 254 -17.43 16.81 -6.37
CA SER A 254 -16.73 15.79 -5.59
C SER A 254 -15.31 15.55 -6.11
N ARG A 255 -14.49 14.87 -5.31
CA ARG A 255 -13.18 14.32 -5.73
C ARG A 255 -13.29 12.87 -6.19
N ARG A 256 -14.49 12.37 -6.40
CA ARG A 256 -14.73 11.00 -6.87
C ARG A 256 -14.46 10.92 -8.36
N VAL A 257 -13.54 10.06 -8.73
CA VAL A 257 -13.21 9.80 -10.14
C VAL A 257 -14.39 9.11 -10.81
N LYS A 258 -14.85 9.68 -11.92
CA LYS A 258 -15.86 9.11 -12.80
C LYS A 258 -15.21 8.28 -13.90
N PHE A 259 -14.09 8.79 -14.43
CA PHE A 259 -13.36 8.20 -15.53
C PHE A 259 -11.90 8.67 -15.47
N LEU A 260 -10.99 7.78 -15.85
CA LEU A 260 -9.58 8.09 -16.04
C LEU A 260 -9.16 7.55 -17.41
N GLU A 261 -8.44 8.37 -18.16
CA GLU A 261 -7.79 7.97 -19.39
C GLU A 261 -6.30 8.27 -19.30
N ILE A 262 -5.49 7.29 -19.65
CA ILE A 262 -4.03 7.42 -19.70
C ILE A 262 -3.61 7.18 -21.15
N ASN A 263 -2.86 8.13 -21.72
CA ASN A 263 -2.24 8.03 -23.03
C ASN A 263 -0.72 7.96 -22.85
N ALA A 264 -0.09 7.14 -23.67
CA ALA A 264 1.36 6.95 -23.65
C ALA A 264 1.85 6.47 -25.01
N LEU A 265 3.16 6.51 -25.23
CA LEU A 265 3.80 5.90 -26.39
C LEU A 265 4.59 4.66 -25.96
N ASP A 266 4.45 3.58 -26.71
CA ASP A 266 5.26 2.38 -26.53
C ASP A 266 6.69 2.56 -27.10
N LYS A 267 7.50 1.51 -27.08
CA LYS A 267 8.87 1.52 -27.63
C LYS A 267 8.94 1.77 -29.14
N ASN A 268 7.87 1.49 -29.88
CA ASN A 268 7.76 1.70 -31.32
C ASN A 268 7.17 3.06 -31.66
N LYS A 269 6.82 3.87 -30.67
CA LYS A 269 6.09 5.13 -30.79
C LYS A 269 4.64 4.97 -31.21
N ASP A 270 4.07 3.79 -30.99
CA ASP A 270 2.65 3.57 -31.17
C ASP A 270 1.87 4.07 -29.95
N ASN A 271 0.67 4.62 -30.18
CA ASN A 271 -0.17 5.14 -29.13
C ASN A 271 -0.80 4.01 -28.30
N ILE A 272 -0.61 4.09 -27.00
CA ILE A 272 -1.26 3.25 -26.01
C ILE A 272 -2.31 4.08 -25.28
N ASN A 273 -3.53 3.57 -25.19
CA ASN A 273 -4.62 4.21 -24.50
C ASN A 273 -5.22 3.24 -23.46
N LEU A 274 -5.16 3.61 -22.18
CA LEU A 274 -5.76 2.88 -21.09
C LEU A 274 -6.96 3.65 -20.53
N LYS A 275 -8.14 3.04 -20.55
CA LYS A 275 -9.38 3.59 -20.00
C LYS A 275 -9.76 2.88 -18.73
N VAL A 276 -10.01 3.64 -17.67
CA VAL A 276 -10.36 3.13 -16.35
C VAL A 276 -11.69 3.70 -15.91
N THR A 277 -12.65 2.82 -15.67
CA THR A 277 -13.97 3.15 -15.10
C THR A 277 -14.06 2.54 -13.70
N PRO A 278 -14.03 3.35 -12.62
CA PRO A 278 -14.13 2.83 -11.27
C PRO A 278 -15.45 2.09 -11.03
N LYS A 279 -15.38 0.88 -10.49
CA LYS A 279 -16.53 0.09 -10.06
C LYS A 279 -16.69 0.14 -8.54
N THR A 280 -15.71 -0.34 -7.82
CA THR A 280 -15.70 -0.40 -6.36
C THR A 280 -14.88 0.77 -5.79
N ARG A 281 -15.41 1.38 -4.74
CA ARG A 281 -14.71 2.42 -3.99
C ARG A 281 -14.26 1.88 -2.64
N VAL A 282 -13.07 2.30 -2.23
CA VAL A 282 -12.50 1.97 -0.93
C VAL A 282 -11.92 3.23 -0.31
N PHE A 283 -12.13 3.41 0.99
CA PHE A 283 -11.51 4.48 1.74
C PHE A 283 -10.20 3.98 2.36
N MET A 284 -9.09 4.53 1.89
CA MET A 284 -7.76 4.15 2.33
C MET A 284 -7.50 4.46 3.82
N CYS A 285 -8.32 5.31 4.45
CA CYS A 285 -8.30 5.48 5.90
C CYS A 285 -8.63 4.19 6.66
N GLY A 286 -9.33 3.23 6.03
CA GLY A 286 -9.47 1.87 6.54
C GLY A 286 -8.14 1.19 6.81
N LEU A 287 -7.14 1.46 5.96
CA LEU A 287 -5.76 1.00 6.10
C LEU A 287 -4.85 1.99 6.85
N GLY A 288 -5.40 3.00 7.52
CA GLY A 288 -4.65 3.98 8.30
C GLY A 288 -4.17 5.22 7.54
N TYR A 289 -4.38 5.31 6.21
CA TYR A 289 -3.99 6.52 5.47
C TYR A 289 -4.84 7.71 5.87
N MET A 290 -4.21 8.78 6.36
CA MET A 290 -4.88 10.01 6.81
C MET A 290 -5.96 9.80 7.89
N HIS A 291 -5.97 8.66 8.57
CA HIS A 291 -6.88 8.43 9.69
C HIS A 291 -6.42 9.25 10.90
N GLN A 292 -7.34 10.00 11.51
CA GLN A 292 -6.99 10.94 12.59
C GLN A 292 -6.46 10.25 13.83
N GLU A 293 -7.03 9.11 14.20
CA GLU A 293 -6.65 8.38 15.41
C GLU A 293 -5.77 7.16 15.12
N TRP A 294 -6.07 6.41 14.07
CA TRP A 294 -5.39 5.18 13.68
C TRP A 294 -4.51 5.39 12.44
N GLY A 295 -3.92 6.58 12.32
CA GLY A 295 -2.96 6.88 11.26
C GLY A 295 -1.67 6.05 11.41
N HIS A 296 -0.95 5.92 10.30
CA HIS A 296 0.31 5.18 10.27
C HIS A 296 1.31 5.71 11.30
N GLY A 297 1.80 4.84 12.20
CA GLY A 297 2.71 5.20 13.27
C GLY A 297 2.05 5.87 14.49
N HIS A 298 0.72 5.82 14.60
CA HIS A 298 0.02 6.24 15.81
C HIS A 298 -0.02 5.09 16.82
N PHE A 299 0.58 5.30 17.99
CA PHE A 299 0.50 4.33 19.08
C PHE A 299 -0.85 4.43 19.81
N LYS A 300 -1.55 3.32 19.91
CA LYS A 300 -2.84 3.24 20.61
C LYS A 300 -2.80 2.38 21.88
N GLY A 301 -1.70 1.68 22.09
CA GLY A 301 -1.51 0.76 23.21
C GLY A 301 -0.81 -0.52 22.75
N GLU A 302 -0.45 -1.34 23.71
CA GLU A 302 0.18 -2.64 23.46
C GLU A 302 -0.87 -3.65 23.03
N ASN A 303 -0.79 -4.11 21.79
CA ASN A 303 -1.77 -5.00 21.16
C ASN A 303 -3.22 -4.45 21.12
N GLU A 304 -3.35 -3.12 21.22
CA GLU A 304 -4.65 -2.48 21.05
C GLU A 304 -5.12 -2.63 19.62
N ARG A 305 -6.42 -2.87 19.48
CA ARG A 305 -7.09 -3.04 18.20
C ARG A 305 -8.41 -2.28 18.13
N THR A 306 -8.88 -2.05 16.90
CA THR A 306 -10.22 -1.52 16.63
C THR A 306 -10.82 -2.20 15.42
N TYR A 307 -12.13 -2.26 15.40
CA TYR A 307 -12.93 -2.65 14.26
C TYR A 307 -14.00 -1.61 14.01
N ASP A 308 -14.17 -1.21 12.76
CA ASP A 308 -15.26 -0.36 12.30
C ASP A 308 -15.71 -0.70 10.88
N THR A 309 -16.85 -0.17 10.50
CA THR A 309 -17.38 -0.32 9.14
C THR A 309 -17.71 1.03 8.53
N TYR A 310 -17.50 1.13 7.20
CA TYR A 310 -17.90 2.29 6.42
C TYR A 310 -19.00 1.90 5.43
N ASN A 311 -20.10 2.62 5.44
CA ASN A 311 -21.08 2.53 4.37
C ASN A 311 -20.62 3.40 3.20
N LEU A 312 -20.17 2.75 2.14
CA LEU A 312 -19.55 3.42 0.99
C LEU A 312 -20.56 4.24 0.16
N SER A 313 -21.86 4.01 0.32
CA SER A 313 -22.89 4.80 -0.34
C SER A 313 -23.16 6.16 0.32
N LEU A 314 -22.90 6.26 1.64
CA LEU A 314 -23.23 7.44 2.45
C LEU A 314 -22.10 8.47 2.56
N ILE A 315 -20.86 8.08 2.30
CA ILE A 315 -19.69 8.96 2.47
C ILE A 315 -19.53 9.83 1.23
N HIS A 316 -20.40 10.81 1.08
CA HIS A 316 -20.35 11.83 0.01
C HIS A 316 -20.10 13.23 0.54
N ILE A 317 -20.05 13.36 1.82
CA ILE A 317 -20.12 14.68 2.47
C ILE A 317 -18.74 15.13 2.89
#